data_6108ab7e98f1263f6a45e61f5a30e895
#
_entry.id   6108ab7e98f1263f6a45e61f5a30e895
#
_cell.length_a   1.000
_cell.length_b   1.000
_cell.length_c   1.000
_cell.angle_alpha   90.00
_cell.angle_beta   90.00
_cell.angle_gamma   90.00
#
_symmetry.space_group_name_H-M   'P 1'
#
loop_
_entity.id
_entity.type
_entity.pdbx_description
1 polymer ?
#
loop_
_entity_poly.entity_id
_entity_poly.type
_entity_poly.pdbx_seq_one_letter_code
_entity_poly.pdbx_strand_id
1 'polypeptide(L)'
;MSERPENFYNNPSLYEGTYLKFLGFRLVDWRNGFARLEMPVRSDHRNTVGFMHGGVIASLLDIAGAVSGSYGARPDFVSVTVNLNCTFITPHQGDKVIVEGELIRRSKTLFFAQAKLINPQSKTLCATATGTYKPRQRELVNNPNMTKVPE
;
A
#
# COMPACT_ATOMS: atom_id res chain seq x y z
N MET A 1 -16.00 18.94 -5.83
CA MET A 1 -15.05 17.82 -5.73
C MET A 1 -13.66 18.38 -6.01
N SER A 2 -12.79 18.38 -5.03
CA SER A 2 -11.39 18.67 -5.33
C SER A 2 -10.84 17.51 -6.17
N GLU A 3 -10.29 17.83 -7.35
CA GLU A 3 -9.58 16.85 -8.16
C GLU A 3 -8.49 16.21 -7.30
N ARG A 4 -8.46 14.89 -7.28
CA ARG A 4 -7.36 14.17 -6.60
C ARG A 4 -6.06 14.58 -7.25
N PRO A 5 -5.03 14.96 -6.49
CA PRO A 5 -3.76 15.29 -7.10
C PRO A 5 -3.24 14.07 -7.88
N GLU A 6 -2.88 14.29 -9.15
CA GLU A 6 -2.22 13.25 -9.94
C GLU A 6 -0.90 12.88 -9.30
N ASN A 7 -0.80 11.64 -8.90
CA ASN A 7 0.47 11.08 -8.47
C ASN A 7 0.55 9.60 -8.86
N PHE A 8 1.66 8.97 -8.49
CA PHE A 8 1.95 7.59 -8.80
C PHE A 8 0.83 6.62 -8.38
N TYR A 9 0.21 6.83 -7.22
CA TYR A 9 -0.74 5.88 -6.64
C TYR A 9 -2.13 5.90 -7.29
N ASN A 10 -2.52 6.96 -7.96
CA ASN A 10 -3.80 7.05 -8.64
C ASN A 10 -3.71 6.98 -10.17
N ASN A 11 -2.52 6.69 -10.70
CA ASN A 11 -2.30 6.48 -12.13
C ASN A 11 -1.91 5.00 -12.40
N PRO A 12 -2.87 4.12 -12.72
CA PRO A 12 -2.62 2.70 -12.95
C PRO A 12 -1.61 2.40 -14.06
N SER A 13 -1.45 3.31 -15.03
CA SER A 13 -0.48 3.12 -16.11
C SER A 13 0.97 3.07 -15.63
N LEU A 14 1.24 3.65 -14.47
CA LEU A 14 2.56 3.62 -13.84
C LEU A 14 2.86 2.29 -13.12
N TYR A 15 1.88 1.42 -13.01
CA TYR A 15 2.01 0.12 -12.31
C TYR A 15 2.40 -1.03 -13.24
N GLU A 16 2.33 -0.84 -14.57
CA GLU A 16 2.64 -1.89 -15.52
C GLU A 16 4.05 -2.46 -15.27
N GLY A 17 4.14 -3.79 -15.22
CA GLY A 17 5.38 -4.51 -14.92
C GLY A 17 5.86 -4.41 -13.48
N THR A 18 5.05 -3.88 -12.56
CA THR A 18 5.42 -3.74 -11.15
C THR A 18 4.65 -4.71 -10.25
N TYR A 19 5.16 -4.88 -9.03
CA TYR A 19 4.49 -5.64 -7.98
C TYR A 19 3.12 -5.07 -7.61
N LEU A 20 2.93 -3.75 -7.70
CA LEU A 20 1.63 -3.10 -7.48
C LEU A 20 0.57 -3.59 -8.47
N LYS A 21 0.95 -3.79 -9.73
CA LYS A 21 0.07 -4.36 -10.76
C LYS A 21 -0.33 -5.79 -10.40
N PHE A 22 0.62 -6.60 -9.94
CA PHE A 22 0.35 -7.97 -9.49
C PHE A 22 -0.66 -8.01 -8.34
N LEU A 23 -0.53 -7.14 -7.36
CA LEU A 23 -1.48 -7.06 -6.25
C LEU A 23 -2.89 -6.73 -6.74
N GLY A 24 -3.06 -5.74 -7.61
CA GLY A 24 -4.34 -5.41 -8.21
C GLY A 24 -5.30 -4.66 -7.29
N PHE A 25 -4.78 -3.91 -6.32
CA PHE A 25 -5.59 -3.06 -5.46
C PHE A 25 -6.06 -1.79 -6.19
N ARG A 26 -7.08 -1.15 -5.64
CA ARG A 26 -7.55 0.17 -6.04
C ARG A 26 -7.49 1.12 -4.85
N LEU A 27 -7.05 2.35 -5.08
CA LEU A 27 -7.13 3.45 -4.12
C LEU A 27 -8.55 4.06 -4.20
N VAL A 28 -9.38 3.81 -3.21
CA VAL A 28 -10.80 4.18 -3.22
C VAL A 28 -11.12 5.43 -2.41
N ASP A 29 -10.33 5.73 -1.39
CA ASP A 29 -10.40 6.98 -0.63
C ASP A 29 -8.99 7.46 -0.30
N TRP A 30 -8.72 8.74 -0.56
CA TRP A 30 -7.43 9.33 -0.32
C TRP A 30 -7.58 10.80 0.04
N ARG A 31 -7.11 11.15 1.21
CA ARG A 31 -7.16 12.50 1.77
C ARG A 31 -5.97 12.71 2.69
N ASN A 32 -5.80 13.95 3.16
CA ASN A 32 -4.67 14.28 4.01
C ASN A 32 -4.57 13.36 5.24
N GLY A 33 -3.50 12.58 5.30
CA GLY A 33 -3.23 11.65 6.39
C GLY A 33 -4.03 10.36 6.39
N PHE A 34 -4.79 10.06 5.32
CA PHE A 34 -5.59 8.84 5.21
C PHE A 34 -5.59 8.25 3.81
N ALA A 35 -5.58 6.94 3.73
CA ALA A 35 -5.77 6.20 2.49
C ALA A 35 -6.58 4.93 2.73
N ARG A 36 -7.50 4.60 1.81
CA ARG A 36 -8.20 3.32 1.79
C ARG A 36 -7.97 2.63 0.47
N LEU A 37 -7.51 1.39 0.54
CA LEU A 37 -7.33 0.49 -0.58
C LEU A 37 -8.39 -0.60 -0.52
N GLU A 38 -8.85 -1.05 -1.68
CA GLU A 38 -9.66 -2.25 -1.84
C GLU A 38 -9.00 -3.18 -2.83
N MET A 39 -9.06 -4.47 -2.59
CA MET A 39 -8.50 -5.48 -3.48
C MET A 39 -9.38 -6.73 -3.52
N PRO A 40 -9.73 -7.24 -4.72
CA PRO A 40 -10.27 -8.58 -4.87
C PRO A 40 -9.17 -9.61 -4.56
N VAL A 41 -9.49 -10.61 -3.77
CA VAL A 41 -8.52 -11.65 -3.35
C VAL A 41 -8.60 -12.83 -4.34
N ARG A 42 -7.58 -12.95 -5.18
CA ARG A 42 -7.46 -14.02 -6.17
C ARG A 42 -6.77 -15.26 -5.56
N SER A 43 -6.76 -16.36 -6.33
CA SER A 43 -6.09 -17.61 -5.92
C SER A 43 -4.58 -17.44 -5.69
N ASP A 44 -3.91 -16.64 -6.51
CA ASP A 44 -2.49 -16.35 -6.41
C ASP A 44 -2.10 -15.40 -5.25
N HIS A 45 -3.10 -14.83 -4.56
CA HIS A 45 -2.90 -14.13 -3.30
C HIS A 45 -2.96 -15.05 -2.06
N ARG A 46 -3.30 -16.33 -2.26
CA ARG A 46 -3.55 -17.26 -1.17
C ARG A 46 -2.36 -18.17 -0.89
N ASN A 47 -2.26 -18.61 0.34
CA ASN A 47 -1.32 -19.65 0.74
C ASN A 47 -1.88 -21.06 0.43
N THR A 48 -1.10 -22.10 0.73
CA THR A 48 -1.43 -23.50 0.44
C THR A 48 -2.67 -24.03 1.17
N VAL A 49 -3.12 -23.35 2.21
CA VAL A 49 -4.33 -23.71 2.97
C VAL A 49 -5.54 -22.82 2.64
N GLY A 50 -5.41 -21.94 1.66
CA GLY A 50 -6.51 -21.13 1.13
C GLY A 50 -6.72 -19.77 1.81
N PHE A 51 -5.95 -19.44 2.84
CA PHE A 51 -5.97 -18.10 3.43
C PHE A 51 -5.17 -17.10 2.60
N MET A 52 -5.49 -15.84 2.71
CA MET A 52 -4.67 -14.78 2.15
C MET A 52 -3.25 -14.86 2.70
N HIS A 53 -2.24 -14.89 1.82
CA HIS A 53 -0.85 -15.04 2.22
C HIS A 53 -0.37 -13.84 3.04
N GLY A 54 0.37 -14.11 4.13
CA GLY A 54 0.90 -13.05 5.01
C GLY A 54 1.77 -12.02 4.30
N GLY A 55 2.51 -12.42 3.28
CA GLY A 55 3.30 -11.49 2.45
C GLY A 55 2.44 -10.51 1.65
N VAL A 56 1.27 -10.94 1.16
CA VAL A 56 0.30 -10.07 0.49
C VAL A 56 -0.32 -9.10 1.49
N ILE A 57 -0.67 -9.59 2.67
CA ILE A 57 -1.20 -8.75 3.76
C ILE A 57 -0.18 -7.68 4.15
N ALA A 58 1.08 -8.06 4.39
CA ALA A 58 2.15 -7.13 4.73
C ALA A 58 2.37 -6.07 3.64
N SER A 59 2.33 -6.47 2.37
CA SER A 59 2.47 -5.57 1.23
C SER A 59 1.36 -4.52 1.18
N LEU A 60 0.12 -4.92 1.40
CA LEU A 60 -1.01 -4.00 1.41
C LEU A 60 -0.97 -3.03 2.59
N LEU A 61 -0.57 -3.49 3.77
CA LEU A 61 -0.39 -2.65 4.95
C LEU A 61 0.73 -1.62 4.73
N ASP A 62 1.83 -2.04 4.11
CA ASP A 62 2.95 -1.15 3.75
C ASP A 62 2.50 -0.05 2.77
N ILE A 63 1.81 -0.45 1.72
CA ILE A 63 1.30 0.49 0.71
C ILE A 63 0.31 1.48 1.32
N ALA A 64 -0.65 1.00 2.12
CA ALA A 64 -1.65 1.87 2.74
C ALA A 64 -0.99 2.90 3.67
N GLY A 65 -0.01 2.49 4.46
CA GLY A 65 0.78 3.38 5.30
C GLY A 65 1.55 4.42 4.48
N ALA A 66 2.25 4.00 3.44
CA ALA A 66 2.99 4.89 2.54
C ALA A 66 2.08 5.90 1.85
N VAL A 67 0.93 5.46 1.32
CA VAL A 67 -0.04 6.31 0.61
C VAL A 67 -0.67 7.33 1.56
N SER A 68 -0.96 6.95 2.80
CA SER A 68 -1.55 7.87 3.79
C SER A 68 -0.67 9.10 4.06
N GLY A 69 0.63 8.95 3.98
CA GLY A 69 1.60 10.04 4.17
C GLY A 69 1.93 10.84 2.90
N SER A 70 1.38 10.48 1.74
CA SER A 70 1.77 11.07 0.46
C SER A 70 0.70 11.97 -0.18
N TYR A 71 -0.43 12.23 0.49
CA TYR A 71 -1.49 13.08 -0.03
C TYR A 71 -1.00 14.50 -0.30
N GLY A 72 -1.30 15.03 -1.49
CA GLY A 72 -0.85 16.36 -1.90
C GLY A 72 0.64 16.47 -2.18
N ALA A 73 1.38 15.38 -2.09
CA ALA A 73 2.79 15.36 -2.50
C ALA A 73 2.91 15.56 -4.02
N ARG A 74 4.08 16.04 -4.45
CA ARG A 74 4.38 16.23 -5.86
C ARG A 74 4.27 14.91 -6.63
N PRO A 75 3.98 14.93 -7.95
CA PRO A 75 3.87 13.70 -8.76
C PRO A 75 5.13 12.83 -8.76
N ASP A 76 6.29 13.43 -8.52
CA ASP A 76 7.59 12.76 -8.42
C ASP A 76 7.90 12.23 -7.00
N PHE A 77 6.97 12.36 -6.07
CA PHE A 77 7.13 11.86 -4.71
C PHE A 77 6.94 10.35 -4.66
N VAL A 78 7.90 9.67 -4.07
CA VAL A 78 7.80 8.27 -3.65
C VAL A 78 8.25 8.15 -2.20
N SER A 79 7.78 7.15 -1.51
CA SER A 79 8.27 6.82 -0.18
C SER A 79 9.01 5.49 -0.20
N VAL A 80 10.11 5.43 0.54
CA VAL A 80 10.86 4.20 0.77
C VAL A 80 10.57 3.75 2.19
N THR A 81 10.16 2.51 2.35
CA THR A 81 9.91 1.89 3.65
C THR A 81 11.21 1.69 4.39
N VAL A 82 11.31 2.27 5.58
CA VAL A 82 12.46 2.12 6.48
C VAL A 82 12.23 0.96 7.45
N ASN A 83 11.01 0.87 7.97
CA ASN A 83 10.60 -0.17 8.89
C ASN A 83 9.11 -0.48 8.69
N LEU A 84 8.75 -1.74 8.81
CA LEU A 84 7.37 -2.20 8.85
C LEU A 84 7.25 -3.28 9.90
N ASN A 85 6.33 -3.10 10.84
CA ASN A 85 6.02 -4.07 11.87
C ASN A 85 4.56 -4.49 11.73
N CYS A 86 4.34 -5.76 11.38
CA CYS A 86 3.02 -6.34 11.15
C CYS A 86 2.63 -7.27 12.27
N THR A 87 1.34 -7.21 12.66
CA THR A 87 0.71 -8.19 13.55
C THR A 87 -0.45 -8.84 12.80
N PHE A 88 -0.40 -10.16 12.66
CA PHE A 88 -1.42 -10.96 12.01
C PHE A 88 -2.36 -11.51 13.10
N ILE A 89 -3.63 -11.10 13.06
CA ILE A 89 -4.59 -11.31 14.13
C ILE A 89 -5.55 -12.43 13.78
N THR A 90 -6.15 -12.37 12.59
CA THR A 90 -7.15 -13.34 12.13
C THR A 90 -6.89 -13.71 10.68
N PRO A 91 -6.86 -15.00 10.31
CA PRO A 91 -6.74 -15.40 8.90
C PRO A 91 -7.86 -14.82 8.05
N HIS A 92 -7.52 -14.37 6.85
CA HIS A 92 -8.48 -13.83 5.90
C HIS A 92 -8.84 -14.87 4.84
N GLN A 93 -10.14 -15.21 4.72
CA GLN A 93 -10.67 -16.18 3.74
C GLN A 93 -11.59 -15.53 2.69
N GLY A 94 -11.99 -14.27 2.87
CA GLY A 94 -12.94 -13.60 1.99
C GLY A 94 -12.41 -13.36 0.57
N ASP A 95 -13.31 -12.92 -0.30
CA ASP A 95 -12.98 -12.62 -1.71
C ASP A 95 -12.58 -11.17 -1.93
N LYS A 96 -12.67 -10.35 -0.90
CA LYS A 96 -12.34 -8.93 -0.91
C LYS A 96 -11.69 -8.52 0.40
N VAL A 97 -10.76 -7.59 0.31
CA VAL A 97 -10.10 -7.00 1.47
C VAL A 97 -10.14 -5.47 1.39
N ILE A 98 -10.28 -4.83 2.54
CA ILE A 98 -10.13 -3.38 2.71
C ILE A 98 -8.90 -3.14 3.59
N VAL A 99 -8.09 -2.16 3.18
CA VAL A 99 -6.91 -1.74 3.94
C VAL A 99 -6.95 -0.24 4.13
N GLU A 100 -6.80 0.20 5.36
CA GLU A 100 -6.78 1.62 5.71
C GLU A 100 -5.43 1.98 6.30
N GLY A 101 -4.85 3.06 5.80
CA GLY A 101 -3.64 3.66 6.31
C GLY A 101 -3.92 5.04 6.91
N GLU A 102 -3.28 5.34 8.02
CA GLU A 102 -3.39 6.62 8.72
C GLU A 102 -2.01 7.15 9.08
N LEU A 103 -1.75 8.40 8.67
CA LEU A 103 -0.55 9.11 9.08
C LEU A 103 -0.60 9.40 10.58
N ILE A 104 0.43 8.96 11.30
CA ILE A 104 0.58 9.26 12.74
C ILE A 104 1.29 10.59 12.93
N ARG A 105 2.43 10.74 12.27
CA ARG A 105 3.26 11.94 12.39
C ARG A 105 4.20 12.09 11.20
N ARG A 106 4.46 13.33 10.84
CA ARG A 106 5.51 13.72 9.90
C ARG A 106 6.62 14.47 10.63
N SER A 107 7.86 14.04 10.42
CA SER A 107 9.05 14.79 10.81
C SER A 107 9.67 15.47 9.57
N LYS A 108 10.81 16.11 9.74
CA LYS A 108 11.53 16.77 8.64
C LYS A 108 11.98 15.81 7.54
N THR A 109 12.32 14.56 7.91
CA THR A 109 12.96 13.58 7.01
C THR A 109 12.22 12.27 6.88
N LEU A 110 11.28 11.98 7.79
CA LEU A 110 10.54 10.74 7.87
C LEU A 110 9.06 11.01 8.14
N PHE A 111 8.22 10.03 7.87
CA PHE A 111 6.88 9.98 8.43
C PHE A 111 6.55 8.60 8.97
N PHE A 112 5.62 8.57 9.88
CA PHE A 112 5.16 7.39 10.61
C PHE A 112 3.68 7.20 10.33
N ALA A 113 3.29 5.98 10.02
CA ALA A 113 1.90 5.64 9.75
C ALA A 113 1.53 4.32 10.39
N GLN A 114 0.23 4.15 10.60
CA GLN A 114 -0.37 2.88 10.98
C GLN A 114 -1.30 2.41 9.87
N ALA A 115 -1.54 1.11 9.81
CA ALA A 115 -2.47 0.53 8.86
C ALA A 115 -3.22 -0.65 9.48
N LYS A 116 -4.42 -0.91 8.98
CA LYS A 116 -5.23 -2.07 9.34
C LYS A 116 -5.84 -2.71 8.10
N LEU A 117 -5.94 -4.03 8.13
CA LEU A 117 -6.53 -4.84 7.09
C LEU A 117 -7.77 -5.53 7.63
N ILE A 118 -8.89 -5.36 6.94
CA ILE A 118 -10.22 -5.77 7.38
C ILE A 118 -10.86 -6.66 6.33
N ASN A 119 -11.51 -7.72 6.77
CA ASN A 119 -12.46 -8.46 5.95
C ASN A 119 -13.80 -7.71 5.94
N PRO A 120 -14.25 -7.13 4.81
CA PRO A 120 -15.46 -6.31 4.78
C PRO A 120 -16.75 -7.10 4.97
N GLN A 121 -16.73 -8.40 4.69
CA GLN A 121 -17.91 -9.28 4.82
C GLN A 121 -18.21 -9.61 6.28
N SER A 122 -17.18 -10.02 7.02
CA SER A 122 -17.29 -10.37 8.46
C SER A 122 -17.02 -9.18 9.37
N LYS A 123 -16.53 -8.05 8.84
CA LYS A 123 -16.05 -6.89 9.60
C LYS A 123 -14.92 -7.22 10.58
N THR A 124 -14.18 -8.28 10.30
CA THR A 124 -13.11 -8.79 11.16
C THR A 124 -11.82 -8.05 10.88
N LEU A 125 -11.15 -7.58 11.92
CA LEU A 125 -9.77 -7.09 11.86
C LEU A 125 -8.82 -8.27 11.67
N CYS A 126 -8.14 -8.33 10.53
CA CYS A 126 -7.26 -9.44 10.19
C CYS A 126 -5.80 -9.17 10.51
N ALA A 127 -5.35 -7.94 10.33
CA ALA A 127 -3.97 -7.56 10.59
C ALA A 127 -3.83 -6.05 10.82
N THR A 128 -2.76 -5.68 11.50
CA THR A 128 -2.35 -4.28 11.71
C THR A 128 -0.88 -4.12 11.41
N ALA A 129 -0.46 -2.90 11.13
CA ALA A 129 0.95 -2.55 11.01
C ALA A 129 1.24 -1.14 11.51
N THR A 130 2.48 -0.92 11.89
CA THR A 130 3.09 0.39 12.01
C THR A 130 4.28 0.47 11.09
N GLY A 131 4.45 1.59 10.40
CA GLY A 131 5.51 1.79 9.43
C GLY A 131 6.22 3.11 9.58
N THR A 132 7.49 3.11 9.21
CA THR A 132 8.33 4.31 9.08
C THR A 132 8.75 4.43 7.63
N TYR A 133 8.58 5.61 7.07
CA TYR A 133 8.78 5.87 5.65
C TYR A 133 9.68 7.08 5.44
N LYS A 134 10.55 6.99 4.43
CA LYS A 134 11.41 8.08 4.01
C LYS A 134 10.93 8.63 2.67
N PRO A 135 10.50 9.90 2.59
CA PRO A 135 10.19 10.55 1.32
C PRO A 135 11.42 10.61 0.40
N ARG A 136 11.21 10.34 -0.88
CA ARG A 136 12.23 10.44 -1.92
C ARG A 136 11.66 11.12 -3.15
N GLN A 137 12.50 11.82 -3.91
CA GLN A 137 12.17 12.24 -5.27
C GLN A 137 12.34 11.06 -6.23
N ARG A 138 11.53 11.04 -7.29
CA ARG A 138 11.41 9.93 -8.24
C ARG A 138 12.63 9.74 -9.17
N GLU A 139 13.71 10.48 -8.99
CA GLU A 139 14.93 10.34 -9.81
C GLU A 139 15.45 8.88 -9.87
N LEU A 140 15.14 8.07 -8.85
CA LEU A 140 15.49 6.65 -8.83
C LEU A 140 14.66 5.80 -9.81
N VAL A 141 13.48 6.25 -10.21
CA VAL A 141 12.59 5.49 -11.11
C VAL A 141 12.99 5.70 -12.59
N ASN A 142 13.70 6.77 -12.90
CA ASN A 142 14.24 7.04 -14.24
C ASN A 142 15.64 6.44 -14.44
N ASN A 143 16.15 5.66 -13.50
CA ASN A 143 17.41 4.96 -13.67
C ASN A 143 17.22 3.80 -14.68
N PRO A 144 17.82 3.86 -15.87
CA PRO A 144 17.67 2.82 -16.90
C PRO A 144 18.17 1.44 -16.45
N ASN A 145 18.92 1.37 -15.35
CA ASN A 145 19.37 0.11 -14.77
C ASN A 145 18.30 -0.57 -13.87
N MET A 146 17.22 0.14 -13.50
CA MET A 146 16.10 -0.44 -12.76
C MET A 146 15.01 -1.01 -13.69
N THR A 147 15.07 -0.73 -14.99
CA THR A 147 14.14 -1.28 -15.98
C THR A 147 14.58 -2.60 -16.59
N LYS A 148 15.80 -3.05 -16.28
CA LYS A 148 16.27 -4.37 -16.69
C LYS A 148 15.99 -5.37 -15.58
N VAL A 149 14.83 -6.03 -15.68
CA VAL A 149 14.63 -7.31 -15.00
C VAL A 149 15.66 -8.27 -15.58
N PRO A 150 16.54 -8.91 -14.80
CA PRO A 150 17.36 -9.99 -15.32
C PRO A 150 16.46 -11.09 -15.87
N GLU A 151 16.74 -11.54 -17.09
CA GLU A 151 16.08 -12.73 -17.66
C GLU A 151 16.42 -13.98 -16.84
#